data_409c77efd7ce8b8197b67cdb7b93e73a
#
_entry.id   409c77efd7ce8b8197b67cdb7b93e73a
#
_cell.length_a   1.000
_cell.length_b   1.000
_cell.length_c   1.000
_cell.angle_alpha   90.00
_cell.angle_beta   90.00
_cell.angle_gamma   90.00
#
_symmetry.space_group_name_H-M   'P 1'
#
loop_
_entity.id
_entity.type
_entity.pdbx_description
1 polymer ?
#
loop_
_entity_poly.entity_id
_entity_poly.type
_entity_poly.pdbx_seq_one_letter_code
_entity_poly.pdbx_strand_id
1 'polypeptide(L)'
;MAKHTHEIRKLAKLTGPILVAQLTQMLMSVVDTVMAGRKDAVDLAAVSVGGSIFVPVTLLMFGIALALAPIVSHFDGSKKYRRMANMLQQGLYACAIFGVLALVVLQFSPYILDWMEVEDRFRQVTLDYVNYIAWGVPGFVIYVILRNFCEGLSNTMPSLXIGFIGLLINIPANYIFIYGHFGAPELGGAGCGLASALVFWGMAISMAIYVFTSRRYKKLHLLRRWYPPKFDDVAYIIKIGFPIAMSLFFEVSLFAAVALLIAPLGPTV
;
A
#
# COMPACT_ATOMS: atom_id res chain seq x y z
N MET A 1 -6.95 28.45 27.08
CA MET A 1 -7.88 28.00 26.02
C MET A 1 -7.33 28.24 24.62
N ALA A 2 -6.89 29.44 24.23
CA ALA A 2 -6.38 29.74 22.87
C ALA A 2 -5.24 28.84 22.39
N LYS A 3 -4.33 28.40 23.26
CA LYS A 3 -3.20 27.54 22.91
C LYS A 3 -3.68 26.12 22.50
N HIS A 4 -4.64 25.56 23.27
CA HIS A 4 -5.21 24.23 22.95
C HIS A 4 -5.99 24.25 21.63
N THR A 5 -6.77 25.30 21.37
CA THR A 5 -7.52 25.44 20.11
C THR A 5 -6.55 25.48 18.91
N HIS A 6 -5.41 26.16 19.06
CA HIS A 6 -4.39 26.26 18.01
C HIS A 6 -3.76 24.88 17.72
N GLU A 7 -3.46 24.12 18.77
CA GLU A 7 -2.89 22.76 18.64
C GLU A 7 -3.89 21.77 18.00
N ILE A 8 -5.16 21.82 18.45
CA ILE A 8 -6.23 20.99 17.88
C ILE A 8 -6.38 21.29 16.38
N ARG A 9 -6.37 22.57 16.00
CA ARG A 9 -6.47 22.96 14.58
C ARG A 9 -5.27 22.46 13.75
N LYS A 10 -4.06 22.47 14.31
CA LYS A 10 -2.87 21.90 13.64
C LYS A 10 -3.01 20.40 13.47
N LEU A 11 -3.42 19.69 14.53
CA LEU A 11 -3.65 18.23 14.46
C LEU A 11 -4.71 17.90 13.40
N ALA A 12 -5.85 18.60 13.42
CA ALA A 12 -6.91 18.37 12.45
C ALA A 12 -6.44 18.60 11.00
N LYS A 13 -5.60 19.62 10.77
CA LYS A 13 -5.03 19.89 9.43
C LYS A 13 -4.08 18.80 8.94
N LEU A 14 -3.40 18.10 9.85
CA LEU A 14 -2.51 17.00 9.49
C LEU A 14 -3.28 15.69 9.39
N THR A 15 -4.15 15.41 10.35
CA THR A 15 -4.89 14.14 10.44
C THR A 15 -6.01 14.05 9.39
N GLY A 16 -6.70 15.15 9.13
CA GLY A 16 -7.83 15.19 8.19
C GLY A 16 -7.46 14.60 6.81
N PRO A 17 -6.43 15.14 6.13
CA PRO A 17 -6.05 14.60 4.83
C PRO A 17 -5.61 13.13 4.88
N ILE A 18 -4.97 12.68 5.98
CA ILE A 18 -4.57 11.27 6.14
C ILE A 18 -5.82 10.38 6.24
N LEU A 19 -6.81 10.79 7.05
CA LEU A 19 -8.05 10.03 7.20
C LEU A 19 -8.80 9.92 5.87
N VAL A 20 -8.90 11.02 5.13
CA VAL A 20 -9.58 11.01 3.81
C VAL A 20 -8.78 10.12 2.83
N ALA A 21 -7.45 10.15 2.85
CA ALA A 21 -6.62 9.26 2.02
C ALA A 21 -6.86 7.79 2.37
N GLN A 22 -6.98 7.46 3.67
CA GLN A 22 -7.30 6.08 4.12
C GLN A 22 -8.69 5.65 3.65
N LEU A 23 -9.70 6.53 3.81
CA LEU A 23 -11.05 6.26 3.31
C LEU A 23 -11.05 6.03 1.80
N THR A 24 -10.26 6.79 1.04
CA THR A 24 -10.14 6.62 -0.41
C THR A 24 -9.55 5.24 -0.75
N GLN A 25 -8.55 4.77 0.01
CA GLN A 25 -7.99 3.43 -0.17
C GLN A 25 -9.01 2.33 0.16
N MET A 26 -9.80 2.52 1.21
CA MET A 26 -10.89 1.59 1.53
C MET A 26 -11.95 1.57 0.43
N LEU A 27 -12.27 2.74 -0.15
CA LEU A 27 -13.20 2.83 -1.28
C LEU A 27 -12.70 2.07 -2.51
N MET A 28 -11.39 2.10 -2.79
CA MET A 28 -10.83 1.30 -3.90
C MET A 28 -11.08 -0.20 -3.68
N SER A 29 -10.83 -0.70 -2.47
CA SER A 29 -11.13 -2.11 -2.13
C SER A 29 -12.62 -2.46 -2.26
N VAL A 30 -13.50 -1.54 -1.84
CA VAL A 30 -14.96 -1.71 -2.00
C VAL A 30 -15.34 -1.74 -3.48
N VAL A 31 -14.76 -0.84 -4.31
CA VAL A 31 -15.00 -0.83 -5.77
C VAL A 31 -14.56 -2.16 -6.38
N ASP A 32 -13.36 -2.65 -6.05
CA ASP A 32 -12.83 -3.93 -6.53
C ASP A 32 -13.82 -5.07 -6.21
N THR A 33 -14.25 -5.16 -4.95
CA THR A 33 -15.17 -6.20 -4.46
C THR A 33 -16.54 -6.12 -5.14
N VAL A 34 -17.13 -4.91 -5.22
CA VAL A 34 -18.45 -4.70 -5.83
C VAL A 34 -18.41 -5.00 -7.33
N MET A 35 -17.37 -4.57 -8.03
CA MET A 35 -17.27 -4.77 -9.48
C MET A 35 -17.02 -6.24 -9.83
N ALA A 36 -16.16 -6.94 -9.07
CA ALA A 36 -15.96 -8.39 -9.22
C ALA A 36 -17.25 -9.16 -8.91
N GLY A 37 -17.93 -8.81 -7.80
CA GLY A 37 -19.18 -9.47 -7.38
C GLY A 37 -20.34 -9.24 -8.34
N ARG A 38 -20.38 -8.12 -9.05
CA ARG A 38 -21.38 -7.87 -10.09
C ARG A 38 -21.11 -8.66 -11.36
N LYS A 39 -19.88 -9.10 -11.58
CA LYS A 39 -19.49 -9.91 -12.72
C LYS A 39 -19.91 -11.37 -12.53
N ASP A 40 -19.35 -12.01 -11.47
CA ASP A 40 -19.68 -13.41 -11.12
C ASP A 40 -19.24 -13.65 -9.65
N ALA A 41 -19.90 -14.60 -9.01
CA ALA A 41 -19.55 -15.09 -7.67
C ALA A 41 -18.15 -15.74 -7.65
N VAL A 42 -17.73 -16.38 -8.75
CA VAL A 42 -16.38 -16.95 -8.93
C VAL A 42 -15.33 -15.85 -8.87
N ASP A 43 -15.56 -14.74 -9.58
CA ASP A 43 -14.66 -13.58 -9.62
C ASP A 43 -14.53 -12.94 -8.23
N LEU A 44 -15.65 -12.79 -7.51
CA LEU A 44 -15.66 -12.27 -6.13
C LEU A 44 -14.85 -13.17 -5.18
N ALA A 45 -15.06 -14.49 -5.27
CA ALA A 45 -14.32 -15.47 -4.45
C ALA A 45 -12.81 -15.38 -4.76
N ALA A 46 -12.45 -15.32 -6.03
CA ALA A 46 -11.04 -15.23 -6.46
C ALA A 46 -10.36 -13.95 -5.94
N VAL A 47 -11.02 -12.79 -6.02
CA VAL A 47 -10.49 -11.51 -5.51
C VAL A 47 -10.34 -11.57 -3.98
N SER A 48 -11.31 -12.17 -3.29
CA SER A 48 -11.28 -12.29 -1.81
C SER A 48 -10.14 -13.19 -1.34
N VAL A 49 -9.98 -14.36 -1.97
CA VAL A 49 -8.89 -15.29 -1.65
C VAL A 49 -7.53 -14.71 -2.04
N GLY A 50 -7.42 -14.14 -3.24
CA GLY A 50 -6.17 -13.50 -3.69
C GLY A 50 -5.77 -12.35 -2.78
N GLY A 51 -6.72 -11.53 -2.36
CA GLY A 51 -6.52 -10.45 -1.38
C GLY A 51 -6.02 -10.97 -0.03
N SER A 52 -6.57 -12.10 0.44
CA SER A 52 -6.14 -12.69 1.73
C SER A 52 -4.71 -13.24 1.68
N ILE A 53 -4.17 -13.53 0.48
CA ILE A 53 -2.75 -13.87 0.29
C ILE A 53 -1.91 -12.59 0.19
N PHE A 54 -2.35 -11.62 -0.60
CA PHE A 54 -1.60 -10.39 -0.92
C PHE A 54 -1.41 -9.47 0.28
N VAL A 55 -2.49 -9.23 1.06
CA VAL A 55 -2.49 -8.24 2.16
C VAL A 55 -1.48 -8.58 3.25
N PRO A 56 -1.44 -9.80 3.84
CA PRO A 56 -0.45 -10.11 4.88
C PRO A 56 0.99 -9.97 4.39
N VAL A 57 1.25 -10.38 3.13
CA VAL A 57 2.59 -10.33 2.53
C VAL A 57 3.08 -8.87 2.40
N THR A 58 2.20 -7.97 1.99
CA THR A 58 2.56 -6.55 1.82
C THR A 58 2.55 -5.77 3.14
N LEU A 59 1.91 -6.30 4.18
CA LEU A 59 1.80 -5.64 5.49
C LEU A 59 3.17 -5.41 6.14
N LEU A 60 4.08 -6.40 6.04
CA LEU A 60 5.46 -6.28 6.54
C LEU A 60 6.19 -5.11 5.87
N MET A 61 6.09 -5.03 4.55
CA MET A 61 6.71 -3.95 3.78
C MET A 61 6.10 -2.59 4.16
N PHE A 62 4.78 -2.52 4.31
CA PHE A 62 4.06 -1.31 4.69
C PHE A 62 4.50 -0.82 6.07
N GLY A 63 4.62 -1.73 7.05
CA GLY A 63 5.08 -1.40 8.41
C GLY A 63 6.51 -0.85 8.43
N ILE A 64 7.41 -1.42 7.61
CA ILE A 64 8.78 -0.90 7.45
C ILE A 64 8.74 0.54 6.87
N ALA A 65 7.87 0.77 5.88
CA ALA A 65 7.72 2.10 5.27
C ALA A 65 7.23 3.15 6.27
N LEU A 66 6.33 2.77 7.19
CA LEU A 66 5.81 3.67 8.24
C LEU A 66 6.91 4.21 9.14
N ALA A 67 8.01 3.47 9.35
CA ALA A 67 9.16 3.94 10.14
C ALA A 67 9.78 5.21 9.56
N LEU A 68 9.66 5.45 8.26
CA LEU A 68 10.30 6.59 7.62
C LEU A 68 9.74 7.93 8.12
N ALA A 69 8.44 8.01 8.42
CA ALA A 69 7.80 9.25 8.86
C ALA A 69 8.41 9.80 10.18
N PRO A 70 8.49 9.04 11.29
CA PRO A 70 9.14 9.54 12.51
C PRO A 70 10.63 9.80 12.33
N ILE A 71 11.34 8.98 11.53
CA ILE A 71 12.77 9.18 11.25
C ILE A 71 13.00 10.55 10.55
N VAL A 72 12.23 10.81 9.50
CA VAL A 72 12.33 12.05 8.72
C VAL A 72 11.93 13.26 9.58
N SER A 73 10.86 13.14 10.37
CA SER A 73 10.39 14.18 11.28
C SER A 73 11.47 14.56 12.30
N HIS A 74 12.18 13.58 12.85
CA HIS A 74 13.31 13.82 13.78
C HIS A 74 14.43 14.63 13.10
N PHE A 75 14.79 14.27 11.87
CA PHE A 75 15.84 14.99 11.11
C PHE A 75 15.39 16.37 10.62
N ASP A 76 14.10 16.56 10.34
CA ASP A 76 13.52 17.86 9.99
C ASP A 76 13.62 18.83 11.20
N GLY A 77 13.22 18.35 12.38
CA GLY A 77 13.35 19.13 13.63
C GLY A 77 14.77 19.58 13.92
N SER A 78 15.77 18.75 13.56
CA SER A 78 17.19 19.07 13.73
C SER A 78 17.84 19.72 12.51
N LYS A 79 17.05 20.03 11.46
CA LYS A 79 17.46 20.70 10.19
C LYS A 79 18.58 19.95 9.44
N LYS A 80 18.67 18.62 9.59
CA LYS A 80 19.68 17.77 8.94
C LYS A 80 19.25 17.31 7.55
N TYR A 81 19.13 18.24 6.63
CA TYR A 81 18.55 17.99 5.28
C TYR A 81 19.27 16.88 4.48
N ARG A 82 20.59 16.80 4.57
CA ARG A 82 21.37 15.73 3.91
C ARG A 82 21.01 14.35 4.46
N ARG A 83 20.77 14.27 5.79
CA ARG A 83 20.41 13.01 6.45
C ARG A 83 19.00 12.56 6.02
N MET A 84 18.08 13.52 5.85
CA MET A 84 16.72 13.22 5.34
C MET A 84 16.77 12.63 3.93
N ALA A 85 17.56 13.23 3.02
CA ALA A 85 17.74 12.72 1.65
C ALA A 85 18.36 11.31 1.66
N ASN A 86 19.35 11.08 2.53
CA ASN A 86 19.93 9.75 2.71
C ASN A 86 18.87 8.76 3.21
N MET A 87 18.12 9.12 4.27
CA MET A 87 17.11 8.21 4.85
C MET A 87 16.00 7.85 3.86
N LEU A 88 15.60 8.78 2.98
CA LEU A 88 14.65 8.46 1.91
C LEU A 88 15.19 7.33 1.01
N GLN A 89 16.46 7.43 0.59
CA GLN A 89 17.08 6.42 -0.28
C GLN A 89 17.30 5.09 0.48
N GLN A 90 17.74 5.15 1.74
CA GLN A 90 17.89 3.93 2.55
C GLN A 90 16.53 3.27 2.83
N GLY A 91 15.45 4.07 2.95
CA GLY A 91 14.08 3.57 3.07
C GLY A 91 13.64 2.83 1.81
N LEU A 92 13.99 3.36 0.62
CA LEU A 92 13.72 2.67 -0.64
C LEU A 92 14.44 1.32 -0.70
N TYR A 93 15.71 1.25 -0.27
CA TYR A 93 16.45 -0.03 -0.21
C TYR A 93 15.81 -1.01 0.79
N ALA A 94 15.48 -0.52 1.99
CA ALA A 94 14.84 -1.35 3.02
C ALA A 94 13.52 -1.94 2.48
N CYS A 95 12.64 -1.09 1.94
CA CYS A 95 11.35 -1.56 1.41
C CYS A 95 11.50 -2.39 0.13
N ALA A 96 12.54 -2.13 -0.69
CA ALA A 96 12.82 -2.97 -1.87
C ALA A 96 13.18 -4.40 -1.45
N ILE A 97 13.96 -4.57 -0.37
CA ILE A 97 14.28 -5.92 0.17
C ILE A 97 12.98 -6.65 0.52
N PHE A 98 12.08 -6.01 1.27
CA PHE A 98 10.80 -6.61 1.65
C PHE A 98 9.85 -6.74 0.45
N GLY A 99 9.94 -5.85 -0.53
CA GLY A 99 9.20 -5.96 -1.80
C GLY A 99 9.64 -7.18 -2.62
N VAL A 100 10.95 -7.43 -2.70
CA VAL A 100 11.48 -8.64 -3.37
C VAL A 100 11.05 -9.89 -2.60
N LEU A 101 11.13 -9.86 -1.25
CA LEU A 101 10.65 -10.96 -0.42
C LEU A 101 9.14 -11.21 -0.66
N ALA A 102 8.36 -10.14 -0.73
CA ALA A 102 6.92 -10.24 -1.04
C ALA A 102 6.69 -10.91 -2.41
N LEU A 103 7.44 -10.49 -3.45
CA LEU A 103 7.33 -11.10 -4.78
C LEU A 103 7.70 -12.59 -4.74
N VAL A 104 8.75 -12.95 -4.00
CA VAL A 104 9.15 -14.36 -3.83
C VAL A 104 8.04 -15.17 -3.16
N VAL A 105 7.47 -14.64 -2.06
CA VAL A 105 6.37 -15.31 -1.34
C VAL A 105 5.13 -15.46 -2.24
N LEU A 106 4.80 -14.44 -3.03
CA LEU A 106 3.66 -14.50 -3.95
C LEU A 106 3.86 -15.57 -5.05
N GLN A 107 5.11 -15.92 -5.43
CA GLN A 107 5.34 -17.03 -6.35
C GLN A 107 4.96 -18.39 -5.76
N PHE A 108 4.88 -18.48 -4.43
CA PHE A 108 4.43 -19.71 -3.77
C PHE A 108 2.90 -19.78 -3.64
N SER A 109 2.16 -18.84 -4.22
CA SER A 109 0.68 -18.83 -4.17
C SER A 109 0.04 -20.15 -4.65
N PRO A 110 0.55 -20.90 -5.67
CA PRO A 110 -0.06 -22.19 -6.02
C PRO A 110 -0.06 -23.17 -4.83
N TYR A 111 1.05 -23.24 -4.09
CA TYR A 111 1.17 -24.13 -2.92
C TYR A 111 0.28 -23.65 -1.75
N ILE A 112 0.11 -22.33 -1.59
CA ILE A 112 -0.75 -21.75 -0.57
C ILE A 112 -2.22 -22.14 -0.87
N LEU A 113 -2.63 -22.02 -2.14
CA LEU A 113 -3.99 -22.38 -2.57
C LEU A 113 -4.25 -23.88 -2.41
N ASP A 114 -3.24 -24.73 -2.70
CA ASP A 114 -3.34 -26.19 -2.50
C ASP A 114 -3.53 -26.50 -1.00
N TRP A 115 -2.75 -25.84 -0.13
CA TRP A 115 -2.85 -26.01 1.32
C TRP A 115 -4.21 -25.51 1.89
N MET A 116 -4.77 -24.46 1.29
CA MET A 116 -6.08 -23.90 1.64
C MET A 116 -7.23 -24.73 1.08
N GLU A 117 -6.96 -25.77 0.29
CA GLU A 117 -7.96 -26.61 -0.39
C GLU A 117 -8.95 -25.76 -1.21
N VAL A 118 -8.41 -24.75 -1.92
CA VAL A 118 -9.23 -23.84 -2.72
C VAL A 118 -9.83 -24.59 -3.91
N GLU A 119 -11.15 -24.43 -4.09
CA GLU A 119 -11.95 -25.08 -5.12
C GLU A 119 -11.39 -24.73 -6.53
N ASP A 120 -11.20 -25.77 -7.37
CA ASP A 120 -10.64 -25.65 -8.73
C ASP A 120 -11.36 -24.60 -9.59
N ARG A 121 -12.64 -24.39 -9.32
CA ARG A 121 -13.51 -23.48 -10.08
C ARG A 121 -12.99 -22.05 -10.13
N PHE A 122 -12.38 -21.54 -9.04
CA PHE A 122 -11.84 -20.17 -9.01
C PHE A 122 -10.33 -20.12 -8.74
N ARG A 123 -9.67 -21.27 -8.62
CA ARG A 123 -8.22 -21.38 -8.36
C ARG A 123 -7.40 -20.66 -9.43
N GLN A 124 -7.70 -20.89 -10.71
CA GLN A 124 -6.96 -20.26 -11.81
C GLN A 124 -7.12 -18.73 -11.80
N VAL A 125 -8.35 -18.24 -11.60
CA VAL A 125 -8.63 -16.79 -11.54
C VAL A 125 -7.88 -16.13 -10.36
N THR A 126 -7.80 -16.84 -9.23
CA THR A 126 -7.03 -16.38 -8.05
C THR A 126 -5.54 -16.28 -8.35
N LEU A 127 -4.96 -17.30 -9.02
CA LEU A 127 -3.55 -17.29 -9.41
C LEU A 127 -3.25 -16.13 -10.37
N ASP A 128 -4.12 -15.92 -11.34
CA ASP A 128 -3.96 -14.83 -12.30
C ASP A 128 -4.07 -13.46 -11.60
N TYR A 129 -5.02 -13.32 -10.65
CA TYR A 129 -5.14 -12.12 -9.80
C TYR A 129 -3.83 -11.84 -9.07
N VAL A 130 -3.28 -12.86 -8.36
CA VAL A 130 -2.06 -12.71 -7.56
C VAL A 130 -0.87 -12.36 -8.49
N ASN A 131 -0.77 -13.01 -9.65
CA ASN A 131 0.28 -12.73 -10.61
C ASN A 131 0.20 -11.29 -11.16
N TYR A 132 -1.00 -10.82 -11.49
CA TYR A 132 -1.17 -9.45 -12.00
C TYR A 132 -0.88 -8.41 -10.92
N ILE A 133 -1.42 -8.57 -9.70
CA ILE A 133 -1.20 -7.58 -8.64
C ILE A 133 0.27 -7.55 -8.19
N ALA A 134 1.01 -8.67 -8.32
CA ALA A 134 2.44 -8.72 -8.01
C ALA A 134 3.25 -7.72 -8.84
N TRP A 135 2.85 -7.46 -10.10
CA TRP A 135 3.47 -6.41 -10.93
C TRP A 135 3.34 -5.00 -10.33
N GLY A 136 2.39 -4.80 -9.45
CA GLY A 136 2.19 -3.54 -8.75
C GLY A 136 3.10 -3.35 -7.53
N VAL A 137 3.72 -4.42 -7.01
CA VAL A 137 4.52 -4.35 -5.77
C VAL A 137 5.64 -3.29 -5.86
N PRO A 138 6.45 -3.20 -6.93
CA PRO A 138 7.47 -2.15 -7.00
C PRO A 138 6.87 -0.73 -7.00
N GLY A 139 5.74 -0.53 -7.67
CA GLY A 139 4.99 0.74 -7.64
C GLY A 139 4.53 1.05 -6.22
N PHE A 140 3.97 0.07 -5.53
CA PHE A 140 3.52 0.21 -4.14
C PHE A 140 4.68 0.61 -3.21
N VAL A 141 5.85 -0.04 -3.34
CA VAL A 141 7.08 0.29 -2.57
C VAL A 141 7.43 1.78 -2.74
N ILE A 142 7.51 2.24 -4.00
CA ILE A 142 7.87 3.64 -4.30
C ILE A 142 6.84 4.59 -3.69
N TYR A 143 5.54 4.30 -3.88
CA TYR A 143 4.45 5.13 -3.39
C TYR A 143 4.48 5.27 -1.86
N VAL A 144 4.54 4.14 -1.12
CA VAL A 144 4.43 4.18 0.34
C VAL A 144 5.63 4.89 0.98
N ILE A 145 6.83 4.72 0.43
CA ILE A 145 8.04 5.39 0.93
C ILE A 145 7.95 6.91 0.70
N LEU A 146 7.60 7.34 -0.50
CA LEU A 146 7.47 8.77 -0.82
C LEU A 146 6.34 9.41 -0.02
N ARG A 147 5.23 8.70 0.16
CA ARG A 147 4.11 9.13 1.00
C ARG A 147 4.57 9.37 2.44
N ASN A 148 5.21 8.37 3.06
CA ASN A 148 5.69 8.48 4.45
C ASN A 148 6.76 9.55 4.61
N PHE A 149 7.58 9.78 3.60
CA PHE A 149 8.54 10.88 3.57
C PHE A 149 7.82 12.24 3.63
N CYS A 150 6.76 12.44 2.84
CA CYS A 150 5.96 13.66 2.85
C CYS A 150 5.26 13.86 4.20
N GLU A 151 4.68 12.81 4.74
CA GLU A 151 3.98 12.83 6.03
C GLU A 151 4.94 13.16 7.18
N GLY A 152 6.17 12.61 7.14
CA GLY A 152 7.24 12.93 8.09
C GLY A 152 7.66 14.40 8.05
N LEU A 153 7.47 15.08 6.92
CA LEU A 153 7.70 16.53 6.76
C LEU A 153 6.44 17.35 7.03
N SER A 154 5.46 16.77 7.73
CA SER A 154 4.18 17.40 8.06
C SER A 154 3.44 17.91 6.80
N ASN A 155 3.56 17.18 5.71
CA ASN A 155 2.90 17.49 4.45
C ASN A 155 2.03 16.31 4.01
N THR A 156 0.78 16.31 4.44
CA THR A 156 -0.18 15.23 4.23
C THR A 156 -1.07 15.45 2.99
N MET A 157 -1.04 16.66 2.41
CA MET A 157 -1.85 16.99 1.23
C MET A 157 -1.55 16.10 0.02
N PRO A 158 -0.28 15.75 -0.28
CA PRO A 158 -0.01 14.83 -1.40
C PRO A 158 -0.63 13.46 -1.21
N SER A 159 -0.68 12.94 0.02
CA SER A 159 -1.33 11.64 0.33
C SER A 159 -2.80 11.67 -0.06
N LEU A 160 -3.47 12.77 0.23
CA LEU A 160 -4.86 12.98 -0.16
C LEU A 160 -5.03 13.11 -1.67
N UNK A 161 -4.29 13.80 -2.28
CA UNK A 161 -4.39 13.97 -3.54
C UNK A 161 -4.11 12.85 -4.34
N ILE A 162 -3.19 12.28 -4.07
CA ILE A 162 -2.79 11.10 -4.85
C ILE A 162 -3.72 9.90 -4.56
N GLY A 163 -4.25 9.81 -3.36
CA GLY A 163 -5.29 8.83 -3.06
C GLY A 163 -6.49 8.97 -4.01
N PHE A 164 -6.96 10.19 -4.25
CA PHE A 164 -8.03 10.45 -5.22
C PHE A 164 -7.61 10.09 -6.66
N ILE A 165 -6.37 10.37 -7.06
CA ILE A 165 -5.85 9.95 -8.36
C ILE A 165 -5.92 8.41 -8.46
N GLY A 166 -5.52 7.70 -7.40
CA GLY A 166 -5.62 6.24 -7.34
C GLY A 166 -7.05 5.76 -7.59
N LEU A 167 -8.02 6.35 -6.89
CA LEU A 167 -9.45 5.99 -7.06
C LEU A 167 -9.94 6.31 -8.49
N LEU A 168 -9.53 7.45 -9.05
CA LEU A 168 -9.88 7.84 -10.43
C LEU A 168 -9.26 6.90 -11.48
N ILE A 169 -8.13 6.27 -11.20
CA ILE A 169 -7.53 5.24 -12.05
C ILE A 169 -8.22 3.89 -11.81
N ASN A 170 -8.53 3.57 -10.55
CA ASN A 170 -9.08 2.28 -10.14
C ASN A 170 -10.42 1.96 -10.82
N ILE A 171 -11.37 2.92 -10.79
CA ILE A 171 -12.73 2.70 -11.33
C ILE A 171 -12.69 2.36 -12.83
N PRO A 172 -12.07 3.19 -13.72
CA PRO A 172 -12.02 2.84 -15.15
C PRO A 172 -11.12 1.64 -15.44
N ALA A 173 -10.04 1.43 -14.69
CA ALA A 173 -9.19 0.24 -14.88
C ALA A 173 -9.97 -1.04 -14.58
N ASN A 174 -10.71 -1.08 -13.47
CA ASN A 174 -11.59 -2.21 -13.16
C ASN A 174 -12.65 -2.40 -14.24
N TYR A 175 -13.29 -1.33 -14.69
CA TYR A 175 -14.31 -1.39 -15.75
C TYR A 175 -13.75 -1.98 -17.04
N ILE A 176 -12.54 -1.61 -17.40
CA ILE A 176 -11.87 -2.09 -18.63
C ILE A 176 -11.49 -3.57 -18.50
N PHE A 177 -10.80 -3.95 -17.40
CA PHE A 177 -10.18 -5.28 -17.31
C PHE A 177 -11.11 -6.36 -16.75
N ILE A 178 -12.08 -6.02 -15.89
CA ILE A 178 -13.05 -7.01 -15.40
C ILE A 178 -14.02 -7.38 -16.52
N TYR A 179 -14.55 -6.37 -17.25
CA TYR A 179 -15.64 -6.58 -18.23
C TYR A 179 -15.15 -6.63 -19.67
N GLY A 180 -13.87 -6.41 -19.95
CA GLY A 180 -13.30 -6.51 -21.30
C GLY A 180 -13.72 -5.38 -22.23
N HIS A 181 -13.82 -4.15 -21.72
CA HIS A 181 -14.21 -3.01 -22.54
C HIS A 181 -13.02 -2.39 -23.30
N PHE A 182 -13.29 -1.60 -24.33
CA PHE A 182 -12.31 -0.87 -25.15
C PHE A 182 -11.28 -1.77 -25.84
N GLY A 183 -11.61 -3.04 -26.11
CA GLY A 183 -10.71 -3.99 -26.78
C GLY A 183 -9.74 -4.71 -25.86
N ALA A 184 -9.84 -4.49 -24.55
CA ALA A 184 -9.07 -5.26 -23.55
C ALA A 184 -9.67 -6.67 -23.39
N PRO A 185 -8.85 -7.67 -23.08
CA PRO A 185 -9.40 -8.99 -22.75
C PRO A 185 -10.26 -8.94 -21.49
N GLU A 186 -11.33 -9.71 -21.47
CA GLU A 186 -12.20 -9.88 -20.31
C GLU A 186 -11.51 -10.82 -19.33
N LEU A 187 -10.96 -10.25 -18.24
CA LEU A 187 -10.16 -10.98 -17.26
C LEU A 187 -10.96 -11.35 -16.00
N GLY A 188 -12.17 -10.84 -15.84
CA GLY A 188 -12.98 -11.10 -14.64
C GLY A 188 -12.25 -10.65 -13.36
N GLY A 189 -12.27 -11.48 -12.31
CA GLY A 189 -11.61 -11.22 -11.03
C GLY A 189 -10.11 -10.95 -11.15
N ALA A 190 -9.44 -11.62 -12.08
CA ALA A 190 -8.01 -11.39 -12.35
C ALA A 190 -7.75 -9.95 -12.82
N GLY A 191 -8.73 -9.34 -13.51
CA GLY A 191 -8.68 -7.95 -13.96
C GLY A 191 -8.55 -6.95 -12.80
N CYS A 192 -9.11 -7.26 -11.62
CA CYS A 192 -8.91 -6.43 -10.41
C CYS A 192 -7.44 -6.38 -10.01
N GLY A 193 -6.72 -7.50 -10.13
CA GLY A 193 -5.28 -7.56 -9.83
C GLY A 193 -4.49 -6.63 -10.74
N LEU A 194 -4.79 -6.66 -12.05
CA LEU A 194 -4.13 -5.79 -13.03
C LEU A 194 -4.49 -4.32 -12.80
N ALA A 195 -5.77 -4.02 -12.53
CA ALA A 195 -6.22 -2.66 -12.22
C ALA A 195 -5.50 -2.11 -10.98
N SER A 196 -5.40 -2.90 -9.91
CA SER A 196 -4.68 -2.53 -8.68
C SER A 196 -3.20 -2.28 -8.95
N ALA A 197 -2.56 -3.11 -9.78
CA ALA A 197 -1.15 -2.89 -10.16
C ALA A 197 -0.98 -1.55 -10.89
N LEU A 198 -1.87 -1.21 -11.82
CA LEU A 198 -1.85 0.08 -12.53
C LEU A 198 -2.08 1.25 -11.57
N VAL A 199 -2.98 1.09 -10.59
CA VAL A 199 -3.22 2.10 -9.55
C VAL A 199 -1.93 2.35 -8.75
N PHE A 200 -1.25 1.28 -8.30
CA PHE A 200 0.00 1.42 -7.54
C PHE A 200 1.08 2.16 -8.35
N TRP A 201 1.24 1.85 -9.64
CA TRP A 201 2.16 2.57 -10.52
C TRP A 201 1.72 4.03 -10.75
N GLY A 202 0.44 4.27 -10.99
CA GLY A 202 -0.12 5.62 -11.16
C GLY A 202 0.13 6.49 -9.93
N MET A 203 -0.12 5.94 -8.73
CA MET A 203 0.14 6.63 -7.47
C MET A 203 1.65 6.86 -7.25
N ALA A 204 2.50 5.86 -7.57
CA ALA A 204 3.95 5.98 -7.47
C ALA A 204 4.50 7.10 -8.36
N ILE A 205 4.10 7.10 -9.62
CA ILE A 205 4.52 8.11 -10.60
C ILE A 205 4.06 9.50 -10.16
N SER A 206 2.79 9.64 -9.78
CA SER A 206 2.22 10.91 -9.31
C SER A 206 2.96 11.43 -8.07
N MET A 207 3.23 10.54 -7.11
CA MET A 207 3.95 10.91 -5.88
C MET A 207 5.42 11.28 -6.19
N ALA A 208 6.08 10.54 -7.09
CA ALA A 208 7.44 10.83 -7.53
C ALA A 208 7.50 12.20 -8.23
N ILE A 209 6.60 12.46 -9.18
CA ILE A 209 6.50 13.77 -9.84
C ILE A 209 6.35 14.86 -8.78
N TYR A 210 5.41 14.71 -7.86
CA TYR A 210 5.17 15.70 -6.80
C TYR A 210 6.44 15.95 -5.96
N VAL A 211 7.06 14.90 -5.45
CA VAL A 211 8.22 15.02 -4.54
C VAL A 211 9.42 15.65 -5.25
N PHE A 212 9.68 15.26 -6.51
CA PHE A 212 10.88 15.74 -7.22
C PHE A 212 10.69 17.08 -7.91
N THR A 213 9.45 17.52 -8.20
CA THR A 213 9.19 18.82 -8.82
C THR A 213 8.82 19.91 -7.82
N SER A 214 8.30 19.57 -6.66
CA SER A 214 7.79 20.53 -5.68
C SER A 214 8.90 21.44 -5.14
N ARG A 215 8.65 22.75 -5.17
CA ARG A 215 9.53 23.78 -4.59
C ARG A 215 9.82 23.55 -3.11
N ARG A 216 8.90 22.90 -2.39
CA ARG A 216 9.04 22.60 -0.96
C ARG A 216 10.26 21.70 -0.68
N TYR A 217 10.56 20.77 -1.58
CA TYR A 217 11.64 19.77 -1.39
C TYR A 217 12.93 20.12 -2.14
N LYS A 218 12.99 21.22 -2.91
CA LYS A 218 14.17 21.63 -3.66
C LYS A 218 15.41 21.77 -2.76
N LYS A 219 15.22 22.32 -1.54
CA LYS A 219 16.32 22.52 -0.55
C LYS A 219 16.92 21.20 -0.06
N LEU A 220 16.20 20.09 -0.20
CA LEU A 220 16.66 18.77 0.26
C LEU A 220 17.60 18.11 -0.75
N HIS A 221 17.60 18.59 -2.02
CA HIS A 221 18.47 18.08 -3.09
C HIS A 221 18.40 16.55 -3.21
N LEU A 222 17.17 15.98 -3.18
CA LEU A 222 16.91 14.54 -3.05
C LEU A 222 17.61 13.70 -4.12
N LEU A 223 17.75 14.21 -5.35
CA LEU A 223 18.37 13.52 -6.48
C LEU A 223 19.81 13.98 -6.76
N ARG A 224 20.31 15.00 -6.06
CA ARG A 224 21.64 15.57 -6.36
C ARG A 224 22.77 14.60 -6.02
N ARG A 225 22.56 13.74 -5.03
CA ARG A 225 23.57 12.79 -4.59
C ARG A 225 22.92 11.43 -4.34
N TRP A 226 23.48 10.42 -4.99
CA TRP A 226 23.07 9.03 -4.75
C TRP A 226 23.89 8.48 -3.58
N TYR A 227 23.20 7.99 -2.58
CA TYR A 227 23.81 7.35 -1.40
C TYR A 227 23.73 5.85 -1.59
N PRO A 228 24.86 5.13 -1.64
CA PRO A 228 24.79 3.67 -1.72
C PRO A 228 24.12 3.08 -0.47
N PRO A 229 23.59 1.87 -0.56
CA PRO A 229 22.98 1.24 0.61
C PRO A 229 24.01 1.09 1.72
N LYS A 230 23.65 1.54 2.93
CA LYS A 230 24.46 1.42 4.14
C LYS A 230 23.75 0.50 5.11
N PHE A 231 24.39 -0.59 5.46
CA PHE A 231 23.82 -1.60 6.33
C PHE A 231 23.26 -1.00 7.63
N ASP A 232 24.02 -0.12 8.29
CA ASP A 232 23.60 0.50 9.55
C ASP A 232 22.33 1.34 9.41
N ASP A 233 22.22 2.13 8.33
CA ASP A 233 21.05 2.99 8.07
C ASP A 233 19.81 2.14 7.69
N VAL A 234 20.00 1.12 6.86
CA VAL A 234 18.93 0.17 6.47
C VAL A 234 18.47 -0.61 7.71
N ALA A 235 19.41 -1.16 8.48
CA ALA A 235 19.11 -1.89 9.72
C ALA A 235 18.38 -1.01 10.75
N TYR A 236 18.74 0.27 10.83
CA TYR A 236 18.07 1.25 11.71
C TYR A 236 16.59 1.42 11.32
N ILE A 237 16.31 1.54 10.00
CA ILE A 237 14.92 1.67 9.51
C ILE A 237 14.14 0.38 9.81
N ILE A 238 14.74 -0.79 9.54
CA ILE A 238 14.12 -2.08 9.79
C ILE A 238 13.86 -2.26 11.29
N LYS A 239 14.81 -1.89 12.15
CA LYS A 239 14.68 -1.98 13.61
C LYS A 239 13.49 -1.19 14.15
N ILE A 240 13.20 -0.02 13.57
CA ILE A 240 12.03 0.80 13.95
C ILE A 240 10.77 0.26 13.29
N GLY A 241 10.85 -0.13 12.01
CA GLY A 241 9.69 -0.55 11.23
C GLY A 241 9.18 -1.95 11.57
N PHE A 242 10.07 -2.87 11.98
CA PHE A 242 9.68 -4.24 12.26
C PHE A 242 8.67 -4.35 13.41
N PRO A 243 8.84 -3.67 14.56
CA PRO A 243 7.81 -3.66 15.59
C PRO A 243 6.48 -3.05 15.10
N ILE A 244 6.53 -2.01 14.26
CA ILE A 244 5.33 -1.41 13.67
C ILE A 244 4.63 -2.44 12.77
N ALA A 245 5.39 -3.12 11.91
CA ALA A 245 4.87 -4.18 11.02
C ALA A 245 4.23 -5.31 11.83
N MET A 246 4.89 -5.74 12.90
CA MET A 246 4.36 -6.79 13.80
C MET A 246 3.08 -6.36 14.49
N SER A 247 3.00 -5.12 14.94
CA SER A 247 1.77 -4.57 15.54
C SER A 247 0.59 -4.63 14.57
N LEU A 248 0.81 -4.21 13.31
CA LEU A 248 -0.21 -4.28 12.24
C LEU A 248 -0.59 -5.73 11.94
N PHE A 249 0.39 -6.62 11.87
CA PHE A 249 0.17 -8.04 11.60
C PHE A 249 -0.69 -8.67 12.70
N PHE A 250 -0.37 -8.41 13.97
CA PHE A 250 -1.16 -8.93 15.09
C PHE A 250 -2.57 -8.33 15.11
N GLU A 251 -2.72 -7.05 14.78
CA GLU A 251 -4.04 -6.40 14.68
C GLU A 251 -4.93 -7.11 13.64
N VAL A 252 -4.41 -7.33 12.43
CA VAL A 252 -5.15 -8.01 11.35
C VAL A 252 -5.42 -9.48 11.74
N SER A 253 -4.43 -10.17 12.33
CA SER A 253 -4.57 -11.56 12.78
C SER A 253 -5.62 -11.70 13.88
N LEU A 254 -5.73 -10.71 14.78
CA LEU A 254 -6.76 -10.72 15.83
C LEU A 254 -8.16 -10.63 15.21
N PHE A 255 -8.38 -9.73 14.24
CA PHE A 255 -9.67 -9.62 13.55
C PHE A 255 -10.01 -10.94 12.82
N ALA A 256 -9.04 -11.55 12.16
CA ALA A 256 -9.20 -12.83 11.48
C ALA A 256 -9.58 -13.95 12.49
N ALA A 257 -8.88 -14.01 13.62
CA ALA A 257 -9.15 -14.99 14.67
C ALA A 257 -10.56 -14.82 15.26
N VAL A 258 -10.98 -13.58 15.53
CA VAL A 258 -12.32 -13.27 16.03
C VAL A 258 -13.37 -13.72 15.00
N ALA A 259 -13.16 -13.42 13.71
CA ALA A 259 -14.08 -13.82 12.64
C ALA A 259 -14.22 -15.36 12.58
N LEU A 260 -13.09 -16.08 12.71
CA LEU A 260 -13.09 -17.55 12.72
C LEU A 260 -13.82 -18.13 13.95
N LEU A 261 -13.68 -17.49 15.11
CA LEU A 261 -14.37 -17.92 16.33
C LEU A 261 -15.90 -17.69 16.28
N ILE A 262 -16.30 -16.64 15.58
CA ILE A 262 -17.73 -16.30 15.44
C ILE A 262 -18.40 -17.10 14.31
N ALA A 263 -17.65 -17.51 13.29
CA ALA A 263 -18.19 -18.21 12.11
C ALA A 263 -19.11 -19.42 12.46
N PRO A 264 -18.75 -20.28 13.45
CA PRO A 264 -19.64 -21.41 13.81
C PRO A 264 -20.95 -21.00 14.47
N LEU A 265 -21.09 -19.74 14.95
CA LEU A 265 -22.32 -19.28 15.63
C LEU A 265 -23.46 -18.95 14.63
N GLY A 266 -23.12 -18.90 13.32
CA GLY A 266 -24.14 -18.70 12.28
C GLY A 266 -24.52 -17.22 12.08
N PRO A 267 -25.43 -16.95 11.12
CA PRO A 267 -25.78 -15.58 10.74
C PRO A 267 -26.76 -14.88 11.70
N THR A 268 -27.06 -15.46 12.83
CA THR A 268 -28.06 -14.94 13.78
C THR A 268 -27.46 -14.22 15.00
N VAL A 269 -26.12 -14.06 15.04
CA VAL A 269 -25.43 -13.36 16.12
C VAL A 269 -24.96 -11.97 15.69
#